data_bf24eb3ad2537e0e3e3b68934056e8c3
#
_entry.id   bf24eb3ad2537e0e3e3b68934056e8c3
#
_cell.length_a   1.000
_cell.length_b   1.000
_cell.length_c   1.000
_cell.angle_alpha   90.00
_cell.angle_beta   90.00
_cell.angle_gamma   90.00
#
_symmetry.space_group_name_H-M   'P 1'
#
loop_
_entity.id
_entity.type
_entity.pdbx_description
1 polymer ?
#
loop_
_entity_poly.entity_id
_entity_poly.type
_entity_poly.pdbx_seq_one_letter_code
_entity_poly.pdbx_strand_id
1 'polypeptide(L)'
;TMHSRGLDREGHPVWINCRGRVLNDADGRPHFLVGCINEIGQKQKADNVSGLLGESSLSAYVEQFGDGLPDGFFLRIGIDDFRDINGDFGMEYGDYILKSTADCISANIKPGQKLYRVLADEFMVVDFSGGDMEAATELYKAIRKSLDVFIEENGYKSVFTISAGAVDTAKTSGTYKNIMKLSEYALNTAKDLGKNRCYIFMKEDYDSFLRKKQITRQLHHAVNHGFEGFETYYQP
;
A
#
# COMPACT_ATOMS: atom_id res chain seq x y z
N THR A 1 -13.71 -9.18 29.10
CA THR A 1 -12.86 -8.21 28.39
C THR A 1 -13.03 -6.86 29.04
N MET A 2 -11.97 -6.25 29.49
CA MET A 2 -12.00 -4.95 30.13
C MET A 2 -11.03 -4.01 29.40
N HIS A 3 -11.51 -2.80 29.07
CA HIS A 3 -10.69 -1.74 28.51
C HIS A 3 -10.22 -0.84 29.68
N SER A 4 -8.95 -0.58 29.76
CA SER A 4 -8.34 0.24 30.81
C SER A 4 -7.24 1.12 30.24
N ARG A 5 -6.88 2.17 30.98
CA ARG A 5 -5.76 3.05 30.65
C ARG A 5 -4.53 2.61 31.45
N GLY A 6 -3.43 2.32 30.76
CA GLY A 6 -2.12 2.02 31.33
C GLY A 6 -1.09 3.06 30.96
N LEU A 7 0.16 2.87 31.40
CA LEU A 7 1.30 3.66 30.97
C LEU A 7 2.28 2.72 30.23
N ASP A 8 2.89 3.22 29.17
CA ASP A 8 4.01 2.53 28.49
C ASP A 8 5.31 2.65 29.29
N ARG A 9 6.43 2.15 28.73
CA ARG A 9 7.76 2.22 29.38
C ARG A 9 8.29 3.64 29.53
N GLU A 10 7.78 4.58 28.73
CA GLU A 10 8.18 5.99 28.71
C GLU A 10 7.23 6.86 29.53
N GLY A 11 6.20 6.25 30.15
CA GLY A 11 5.22 6.94 30.98
C GLY A 11 4.07 7.59 30.22
N HIS A 12 3.90 7.30 28.94
CA HIS A 12 2.78 7.80 28.16
C HIS A 12 1.51 6.98 28.39
N PRO A 13 0.34 7.60 28.47
CA PRO A 13 -0.92 6.89 28.65
C PRO A 13 -1.31 6.10 27.40
N VAL A 14 -1.50 4.79 27.55
CA VAL A 14 -1.92 3.86 26.51
C VAL A 14 -3.21 3.17 26.91
N TRP A 15 -4.04 2.86 25.90
CA TRP A 15 -5.23 2.04 26.12
C TRP A 15 -4.87 0.56 26.05
N ILE A 16 -5.32 -0.21 27.03
CA ILE A 16 -5.09 -1.64 27.12
C ILE A 16 -6.39 -2.41 27.12
N ASN A 17 -6.38 -3.57 26.45
CA ASN A 17 -7.45 -4.54 26.48
C ASN A 17 -6.99 -5.75 27.28
N CYS A 18 -7.63 -5.98 28.40
CA CYS A 18 -7.34 -7.11 29.29
C CYS A 18 -8.40 -8.19 29.07
N ARG A 19 -7.95 -9.40 28.76
CA ARG A 19 -8.77 -10.62 28.76
C ARG A 19 -8.17 -11.57 29.77
N GLY A 20 -8.96 -12.00 30.73
CA GLY A 20 -8.51 -12.95 31.75
C GLY A 20 -9.57 -14.00 32.07
N ARG A 21 -9.11 -15.12 32.55
CA ARG A 21 -9.93 -16.18 33.12
C ARG A 21 -9.42 -16.52 34.51
N VAL A 22 -10.33 -16.59 35.47
CA VAL A 22 -10.02 -17.10 36.80
C VAL A 22 -10.05 -18.62 36.75
N LEU A 23 -9.01 -19.25 37.25
CA LEU A 23 -8.93 -20.67 37.52
C LEU A 23 -9.12 -20.88 39.00
N ASN A 24 -10.09 -21.70 39.37
CA ASN A 24 -10.40 -22.04 40.76
C ASN A 24 -9.63 -23.29 41.17
N ASP A 25 -9.36 -23.43 42.47
CA ASP A 25 -8.86 -24.68 43.09
C ASP A 25 -9.95 -25.75 43.16
N ALA A 26 -9.62 -26.89 43.78
CA ALA A 26 -10.52 -28.02 43.93
C ALA A 26 -11.73 -27.68 44.82
N ASP A 27 -11.67 -26.66 45.67
CA ASP A 27 -12.73 -26.20 46.55
C ASP A 27 -13.56 -25.08 45.90
N GLY A 28 -13.30 -24.75 44.62
CA GLY A 28 -14.05 -23.74 43.89
C GLY A 28 -13.62 -22.30 44.19
N ARG A 29 -12.52 -22.08 44.93
CA ARG A 29 -11.99 -20.76 45.27
C ARG A 29 -11.06 -20.25 44.17
N PRO A 30 -11.09 -18.93 43.90
CA PRO A 30 -10.15 -18.33 42.92
C PRO A 30 -8.70 -18.61 43.34
N HIS A 31 -7.93 -19.27 42.49
CA HIS A 31 -6.54 -19.64 42.73
C HIS A 31 -5.55 -18.94 41.82
N PHE A 32 -5.85 -18.89 40.52
CA PHE A 32 -5.04 -18.19 39.51
C PHE A 32 -5.88 -17.32 38.60
N LEU A 33 -5.31 -16.17 38.22
CA LEU A 33 -5.81 -15.36 37.12
C LEU A 33 -4.84 -15.51 35.94
N VAL A 34 -5.31 -16.17 34.88
CA VAL A 34 -4.55 -16.23 33.61
C VAL A 34 -5.16 -15.23 32.65
N GLY A 35 -4.35 -14.32 32.14
CA GLY A 35 -4.83 -13.28 31.26
C GLY A 35 -3.80 -12.81 30.24
N CYS A 36 -4.33 -12.15 29.23
CA CYS A 36 -3.56 -11.49 28.18
C CYS A 36 -3.89 -9.98 28.21
N ILE A 37 -2.87 -9.17 28.26
CA ILE A 37 -2.98 -7.71 28.18
C ILE A 37 -2.44 -7.30 26.81
N ASN A 38 -3.28 -6.61 26.04
CA ASN A 38 -2.91 -6.08 24.75
C ASN A 38 -3.07 -4.56 24.77
N GLU A 39 -2.07 -3.84 24.31
CA GLU A 39 -2.18 -2.41 24.07
C GLU A 39 -3.12 -2.14 22.88
N ILE A 40 -4.10 -1.25 23.08
CA ILE A 40 -5.10 -0.92 22.04
C ILE A 40 -4.58 0.16 21.10
N GLY A 41 -3.59 0.96 21.51
CA GLY A 41 -3.11 2.13 20.78
C GLY A 41 -2.06 1.84 19.70
N GLN A 42 -1.34 0.73 19.80
CA GLN A 42 -0.29 0.34 18.81
C GLN A 42 -0.60 -0.96 18.07
N LYS A 43 -1.72 -1.60 18.28
CA LYS A 43 -2.13 -2.64 17.36
C LYS A 43 -2.51 -1.99 16.04
N GLN A 44 -1.54 -2.01 15.15
CA GLN A 44 -1.73 -1.92 13.73
C GLN A 44 -2.90 -2.86 13.40
N LYS A 45 -4.11 -2.28 13.29
CA LYS A 45 -5.27 -3.10 12.95
C LYS A 45 -5.03 -3.65 11.57
N ALA A 46 -4.88 -4.95 11.47
CA ALA A 46 -4.95 -5.62 10.20
C ALA A 46 -6.30 -5.26 9.55
N ASP A 47 -6.26 -5.02 8.26
CA ASP A 47 -7.45 -4.79 7.46
C ASP A 47 -8.39 -6.00 7.55
N ASN A 48 -9.67 -5.77 7.80
CA ASN A 48 -10.61 -6.86 8.06
C ASN A 48 -10.89 -7.72 6.82
N VAL A 49 -10.66 -7.21 5.62
CA VAL A 49 -10.90 -7.90 4.34
C VAL A 49 -9.65 -8.70 3.94
N SER A 50 -8.52 -8.02 3.80
CA SER A 50 -7.27 -8.64 3.33
C SER A 50 -6.47 -9.33 4.44
N GLY A 51 -6.68 -8.97 5.69
CA GLY A 51 -5.87 -9.41 6.84
C GLY A 51 -4.49 -8.76 6.92
N LEU A 52 -4.16 -7.85 6.02
CA LEU A 52 -2.86 -7.20 5.94
C LEU A 52 -2.78 -5.99 6.87
N LEU A 53 -1.56 -5.64 7.25
CA LEU A 53 -1.29 -4.38 7.94
C LEU A 53 -1.48 -3.21 6.99
N GLY A 54 -1.94 -2.07 7.52
CA GLY A 54 -2.25 -0.87 6.75
C GLY A 54 -1.10 0.12 6.63
N GLU A 55 -1.44 1.29 6.09
CA GLU A 55 -0.53 2.41 5.81
C GLU A 55 0.25 2.88 7.04
N SER A 56 -0.38 2.96 8.22
CA SER A 56 0.30 3.38 9.45
C SER A 56 1.43 2.42 9.85
N SER A 57 1.27 1.13 9.55
CA SER A 57 2.29 0.12 9.79
C SER A 57 3.46 0.23 8.82
N LEU A 58 3.16 0.53 7.57
CA LEU A 58 4.17 0.80 6.55
C LEU A 58 4.98 2.06 6.92
N SER A 59 4.30 3.16 7.32
CA SER A 59 4.97 4.38 7.78
C SER A 59 5.94 4.11 8.91
N ALA A 60 5.45 3.44 9.97
CA ALA A 60 6.29 3.10 11.13
C ALA A 60 7.47 2.19 10.75
N TYR A 61 7.27 1.28 9.78
CA TYR A 61 8.35 0.41 9.30
C TYR A 61 9.41 1.17 8.52
N VAL A 62 9.02 2.13 7.69
CA VAL A 62 9.96 2.96 6.92
C VAL A 62 10.69 3.95 7.83
N GLU A 63 9.98 4.60 8.74
CA GLU A 63 10.51 5.64 9.62
C GLU A 63 11.59 5.14 10.58
N GLN A 64 11.59 3.85 10.93
CA GLN A 64 12.66 3.26 11.77
C GLN A 64 14.06 3.33 11.14
N PHE A 65 14.17 3.50 9.82
CA PHE A 65 15.46 3.57 9.11
C PHE A 65 15.99 5.01 8.99
N GLY A 66 15.19 6.02 9.35
CA GLY A 66 15.58 7.43 9.22
C GLY A 66 15.88 7.81 7.76
N ASP A 67 16.99 8.51 7.55
CA ASP A 67 17.39 9.03 6.24
C ASP A 67 18.13 7.99 5.36
N GLY A 68 18.41 6.79 5.87
CA GLY A 68 19.17 5.75 5.20
C GLY A 68 18.36 4.45 5.02
N LEU A 69 17.56 4.35 3.95
CA LEU A 69 16.89 3.09 3.62
C LEU A 69 17.90 2.04 3.16
N PRO A 70 17.71 0.77 3.55
CA PRO A 70 18.45 -0.33 2.97
C PRO A 70 18.21 -0.44 1.44
N ASP A 71 19.16 -1.03 0.72
CA ASP A 71 19.00 -1.31 -0.70
C ASP A 71 17.81 -2.24 -0.96
N GLY A 72 17.03 -1.91 -1.97
CA GLY A 72 15.85 -2.68 -2.32
C GLY A 72 14.81 -1.88 -3.10
N PHE A 73 13.54 -2.24 -2.95
CA PHE A 73 12.47 -1.61 -3.71
C PHE A 73 11.15 -1.50 -2.94
N PHE A 74 10.32 -0.60 -3.42
CA PHE A 74 8.89 -0.52 -3.15
C PHE A 74 8.14 -0.89 -4.42
N LEU A 75 7.20 -1.83 -4.32
CA LEU A 75 6.31 -2.22 -5.42
C LEU A 75 4.87 -1.95 -5.00
N ARG A 76 4.28 -0.86 -5.52
CA ARG A 76 2.88 -0.52 -5.31
C ARG A 76 2.03 -1.15 -6.39
N ILE A 77 1.05 -1.94 -5.99
CA ILE A 77 0.19 -2.74 -6.86
C ILE A 77 -1.23 -2.26 -6.66
N GLY A 78 -1.96 -2.02 -7.74
CA GLY A 78 -3.38 -1.67 -7.72
C GLY A 78 -4.19 -2.58 -8.63
N ILE A 79 -5.40 -2.93 -8.20
CA ILE A 79 -6.36 -3.66 -9.03
C ILE A 79 -6.90 -2.67 -10.08
N ASP A 80 -6.84 -3.07 -11.34
CA ASP A 80 -7.37 -2.25 -12.43
C ASP A 80 -8.89 -2.30 -12.44
N ASP A 81 -9.52 -1.13 -12.61
CA ASP A 81 -10.97 -0.99 -12.72
C ASP A 81 -11.79 -1.60 -11.55
N PHE A 82 -11.20 -1.60 -10.34
CA PHE A 82 -11.82 -2.18 -9.15
C PHE A 82 -13.21 -1.61 -8.84
N ARG A 83 -13.43 -0.32 -9.18
CA ARG A 83 -14.75 0.31 -9.02
C ARG A 83 -15.81 -0.36 -9.88
N ASP A 84 -15.46 -0.76 -11.11
CA ASP A 84 -16.39 -1.42 -12.02
C ASP A 84 -16.73 -2.83 -11.52
N ILE A 85 -15.77 -3.56 -10.96
CA ILE A 85 -16.02 -4.84 -10.29
C ILE A 85 -17.05 -4.69 -9.17
N ASN A 86 -16.90 -3.66 -8.32
CA ASN A 86 -17.87 -3.38 -7.27
C ASN A 86 -19.26 -2.97 -7.83
N GLY A 87 -19.26 -2.24 -8.93
CA GLY A 87 -20.49 -1.83 -9.63
C GLY A 87 -21.26 -3.00 -10.20
N ASP A 88 -20.55 -3.91 -10.86
CA ASP A 88 -21.16 -5.03 -11.59
C ASP A 88 -21.54 -6.20 -10.68
N PHE A 89 -20.73 -6.49 -9.65
CA PHE A 89 -20.85 -7.70 -8.84
C PHE A 89 -21.16 -7.43 -7.35
N GLY A 90 -21.14 -6.17 -6.93
CA GLY A 90 -21.37 -5.77 -5.54
C GLY A 90 -20.13 -5.80 -4.67
N MET A 91 -20.23 -5.12 -3.51
CA MET A 91 -19.12 -4.92 -2.56
C MET A 91 -18.57 -6.23 -1.98
N GLU A 92 -19.45 -7.21 -1.69
CA GLU A 92 -19.02 -8.50 -1.15
C GLU A 92 -18.12 -9.26 -2.12
N TYR A 93 -18.41 -9.16 -3.41
CA TYR A 93 -17.55 -9.75 -4.44
C TYR A 93 -16.24 -8.97 -4.60
N GLY A 94 -16.28 -7.64 -4.51
CA GLY A 94 -15.08 -6.82 -4.46
C GLY A 94 -14.16 -7.18 -3.28
N ASP A 95 -14.73 -7.39 -2.10
CA ASP A 95 -13.98 -7.85 -0.93
C ASP A 95 -13.35 -9.24 -1.15
N TYR A 96 -14.06 -10.14 -1.81
CA TYR A 96 -13.51 -11.44 -2.22
C TYR A 96 -12.32 -11.28 -3.17
N ILE A 97 -12.41 -10.40 -4.19
CA ILE A 97 -11.31 -10.11 -5.11
C ILE A 97 -10.13 -9.48 -4.39
N LEU A 98 -10.38 -8.53 -3.48
CA LEU A 98 -9.33 -7.91 -2.65
C LEU A 98 -8.57 -8.95 -1.84
N LYS A 99 -9.30 -9.84 -1.16
CA LYS A 99 -8.68 -10.89 -0.36
C LYS A 99 -7.87 -11.84 -1.24
N SER A 100 -8.44 -12.29 -2.35
CA SER A 100 -7.77 -13.21 -3.27
C SER A 100 -6.51 -12.60 -3.88
N THR A 101 -6.55 -11.30 -4.20
CA THR A 101 -5.38 -10.56 -4.67
C THR A 101 -4.31 -10.49 -3.58
N ALA A 102 -4.68 -10.19 -2.33
CA ALA A 102 -3.76 -10.19 -1.20
C ALA A 102 -3.12 -11.58 -0.98
N ASP A 103 -3.91 -12.65 -1.10
CA ASP A 103 -3.44 -14.02 -0.96
C ASP A 103 -2.48 -14.40 -2.12
N CYS A 104 -2.79 -14.01 -3.36
CA CYS A 104 -1.88 -14.18 -4.51
C CYS A 104 -0.55 -13.43 -4.32
N ILE A 105 -0.58 -12.19 -3.84
CA ILE A 105 0.65 -11.43 -3.55
C ILE A 105 1.43 -12.13 -2.44
N SER A 106 0.77 -12.51 -1.35
CA SER A 106 1.40 -13.16 -0.19
C SER A 106 2.08 -14.47 -0.54
N ALA A 107 1.51 -15.25 -1.48
CA ALA A 107 2.08 -16.51 -1.94
C ALA A 107 3.35 -16.35 -2.80
N ASN A 108 3.57 -15.14 -3.36
CA ASN A 108 4.70 -14.87 -4.26
C ASN A 108 5.82 -14.04 -3.61
N ILE A 109 5.60 -13.42 -2.46
CA ILE A 109 6.65 -12.69 -1.74
C ILE A 109 7.64 -13.63 -1.08
N LYS A 110 8.91 -13.22 -1.03
CA LYS A 110 10.00 -13.98 -0.42
C LYS A 110 10.13 -13.65 1.08
N PRO A 111 10.77 -14.55 1.85
CA PRO A 111 11.16 -14.23 3.23
C PRO A 111 11.97 -12.92 3.28
N GLY A 112 11.59 -12.02 4.18
CA GLY A 112 12.20 -10.67 4.30
C GLY A 112 11.43 -9.58 3.58
N GLN A 113 10.64 -9.89 2.56
CA GLN A 113 9.70 -8.95 1.96
C GLN A 113 8.47 -8.76 2.85
N LYS A 114 7.91 -7.56 2.85
CA LYS A 114 6.72 -7.21 3.64
C LYS A 114 5.61 -6.71 2.74
N LEU A 115 4.38 -7.08 3.07
CA LEU A 115 3.18 -6.71 2.33
C LEU A 115 2.24 -5.89 3.21
N TYR A 116 1.75 -4.80 2.65
CA TYR A 116 0.80 -3.89 3.29
C TYR A 116 -0.35 -3.57 2.35
N ARG A 117 -1.54 -3.29 2.91
CA ARG A 117 -2.64 -2.65 2.18
C ARG A 117 -2.60 -1.15 2.45
N VAL A 118 -2.35 -0.33 1.42
CA VAL A 118 -2.11 1.11 1.62
C VAL A 118 -3.31 1.98 1.32
N LEU A 119 -4.15 1.58 0.38
CA LEU A 119 -5.42 2.23 0.04
C LEU A 119 -6.48 1.18 -0.30
N ALA A 120 -7.66 1.61 -0.72
CA ALA A 120 -8.83 0.76 -0.97
C ALA A 120 -8.53 -0.53 -1.74
N ASP A 121 -7.92 -0.41 -2.90
CA ASP A 121 -7.56 -1.52 -3.81
C ASP A 121 -6.05 -1.60 -4.10
N GLU A 122 -5.24 -0.95 -3.25
CA GLU A 122 -3.80 -0.86 -3.48
C GLU A 122 -2.99 -1.51 -2.36
N PHE A 123 -1.98 -2.23 -2.78
CA PHE A 123 -1.03 -2.96 -1.95
C PHE A 123 0.39 -2.42 -2.13
N MET A 124 1.22 -2.57 -1.10
CA MET A 124 2.63 -2.22 -1.15
C MET A 124 3.47 -3.39 -0.71
N VAL A 125 4.33 -3.88 -1.60
CA VAL A 125 5.42 -4.78 -1.22
C VAL A 125 6.69 -3.97 -1.00
N VAL A 126 7.36 -4.25 0.11
CA VAL A 126 8.65 -3.64 0.47
C VAL A 126 9.70 -4.73 0.54
N ASP A 127 10.76 -4.56 -0.19
CA ASP A 127 11.96 -5.39 -0.16
C ASP A 127 13.16 -4.55 0.30
N PHE A 128 13.78 -4.93 1.40
CA PHE A 128 15.02 -4.34 1.92
C PHE A 128 16.12 -5.40 2.03
N SER A 129 16.04 -6.46 1.21
CA SER A 129 17.04 -7.53 1.16
C SER A 129 18.04 -7.39 0.01
N GLY A 130 18.07 -6.23 -0.64
CA GLY A 130 18.96 -5.94 -1.77
C GLY A 130 18.38 -6.35 -3.14
N GLY A 131 17.06 -6.54 -3.24
CA GLY A 131 16.38 -6.76 -4.51
C GLY A 131 16.46 -5.54 -5.41
N ASP A 132 16.69 -5.73 -6.70
CA ASP A 132 16.74 -4.69 -7.71
C ASP A 132 15.41 -4.53 -8.48
N MET A 133 15.38 -3.69 -9.49
CA MET A 133 14.19 -3.44 -10.31
C MET A 133 13.81 -4.63 -11.20
N GLU A 134 14.76 -5.50 -11.52
CA GLU A 134 14.47 -6.77 -12.20
C GLU A 134 13.70 -7.70 -11.27
N ALA A 135 14.15 -7.84 -10.02
CA ALA A 135 13.45 -8.61 -8.99
C ALA A 135 12.02 -8.09 -8.74
N ALA A 136 11.83 -6.77 -8.71
CA ALA A 136 10.49 -6.17 -8.59
C ALA A 136 9.60 -6.52 -9.79
N THR A 137 10.15 -6.49 -11.00
CA THR A 137 9.42 -6.83 -12.23
C THR A 137 9.07 -8.32 -12.28
N GLU A 138 9.98 -9.20 -11.89
CA GLU A 138 9.74 -10.64 -11.83
C GLU A 138 8.69 -10.98 -10.75
N LEU A 139 8.72 -10.32 -9.61
CA LEU A 139 7.67 -10.46 -8.60
C LEU A 139 6.30 -10.06 -9.16
N TYR A 140 6.21 -8.94 -9.84
CA TYR A 140 4.96 -8.51 -10.51
C TYR A 140 4.45 -9.58 -11.50
N LYS A 141 5.33 -10.12 -12.35
CA LYS A 141 4.97 -11.17 -13.32
C LYS A 141 4.47 -12.44 -12.63
N ALA A 142 5.11 -12.84 -11.54
CA ALA A 142 4.71 -14.00 -10.75
C ALA A 142 3.32 -13.81 -10.11
N ILE A 143 3.08 -12.65 -9.51
CA ILE A 143 1.77 -12.29 -8.94
C ILE A 143 0.70 -12.29 -10.03
N ARG A 144 0.98 -11.68 -11.17
CA ARG A 144 0.08 -11.64 -12.29
C ARG A 144 -0.32 -13.05 -12.76
N LYS A 145 0.66 -13.93 -12.92
CA LYS A 145 0.42 -15.33 -13.29
C LYS A 145 -0.46 -16.05 -12.27
N SER A 146 -0.24 -15.82 -10.98
CA SER A 146 -1.08 -16.39 -9.92
C SER A 146 -2.53 -15.88 -9.99
N LEU A 147 -2.73 -14.61 -10.36
CA LEU A 147 -4.06 -14.06 -10.57
C LEU A 147 -4.74 -14.62 -11.82
N ASP A 148 -4.00 -14.85 -12.90
CA ASP A 148 -4.55 -15.50 -14.10
C ASP A 148 -5.08 -16.90 -13.76
N VAL A 149 -4.33 -17.69 -12.99
CA VAL A 149 -4.78 -19.01 -12.48
C VAL A 149 -6.02 -18.86 -11.59
N PHE A 150 -6.01 -17.92 -10.66
CA PHE A 150 -7.17 -17.65 -9.80
C PHE A 150 -8.44 -17.32 -10.63
N ILE A 151 -8.32 -16.47 -11.65
CA ILE A 151 -9.43 -16.09 -12.52
C ILE A 151 -9.97 -17.32 -13.27
N GLU A 152 -9.09 -18.18 -13.78
CA GLU A 152 -9.44 -19.43 -14.47
C GLU A 152 -10.17 -20.39 -13.53
N GLU A 153 -9.63 -20.65 -12.33
CA GLU A 153 -10.24 -21.53 -11.33
C GLU A 153 -11.61 -21.04 -10.87
N ASN A 154 -11.86 -19.73 -10.92
CA ASN A 154 -13.16 -19.12 -10.62
C ASN A 154 -14.08 -18.99 -11.85
N GLY A 155 -13.76 -19.70 -12.93
CA GLY A 155 -14.62 -19.80 -14.12
C GLY A 155 -14.80 -18.48 -14.88
N TYR A 156 -13.80 -17.58 -14.82
CA TYR A 156 -13.85 -16.26 -15.49
C TYR A 156 -15.04 -15.39 -15.09
N LYS A 157 -15.56 -15.55 -13.88
CA LYS A 157 -16.71 -14.77 -13.39
C LYS A 157 -16.47 -13.27 -13.50
N SER A 158 -15.25 -12.81 -13.16
CA SER A 158 -14.77 -11.49 -13.53
C SER A 158 -13.33 -11.60 -14.06
N VAL A 159 -13.04 -10.87 -15.12
CA VAL A 159 -11.69 -10.76 -15.67
C VAL A 159 -11.16 -9.38 -15.31
N PHE A 160 -10.10 -9.35 -14.53
CA PHE A 160 -9.46 -8.12 -14.11
C PHE A 160 -7.94 -8.25 -14.20
N THR A 161 -7.27 -7.14 -14.19
CA THR A 161 -5.81 -7.08 -14.19
C THR A 161 -5.30 -6.28 -13.00
N ILE A 162 -3.99 -6.29 -12.82
CA ILE A 162 -3.30 -5.43 -11.87
C ILE A 162 -2.26 -4.58 -12.60
N SER A 163 -2.10 -3.36 -12.16
CA SER A 163 -0.99 -2.50 -12.52
C SER A 163 -0.05 -2.33 -11.34
N ALA A 164 1.23 -2.07 -11.61
CA ALA A 164 2.20 -1.84 -10.56
C ALA A 164 3.16 -0.69 -10.88
N GLY A 165 3.62 0.00 -9.83
CA GLY A 165 4.69 0.97 -9.87
C GLY A 165 5.84 0.53 -8.97
N ALA A 166 7.03 0.35 -9.54
CA ALA A 166 8.23 -0.03 -8.81
C ALA A 166 9.14 1.18 -8.60
N VAL A 167 9.65 1.35 -7.37
CA VAL A 167 10.55 2.43 -6.98
C VAL A 167 11.77 1.85 -6.28
N ASP A 168 12.94 2.16 -6.78
CA ASP A 168 14.23 1.83 -6.19
C ASP A 168 14.48 2.69 -4.94
N THR A 169 14.90 2.07 -3.83
CA THR A 169 15.19 2.78 -2.58
C THR A 169 16.28 3.84 -2.76
N ALA A 170 17.29 3.59 -3.61
CA ALA A 170 18.36 4.53 -3.93
C ALA A 170 17.84 5.81 -4.62
N LYS A 171 16.66 5.78 -5.22
CA LYS A 171 16.03 6.93 -5.91
C LYS A 171 15.05 7.69 -5.03
N THR A 172 14.91 7.33 -3.77
CA THR A 172 14.05 8.01 -2.79
C THR A 172 14.88 8.88 -1.85
N SER A 173 14.26 9.89 -1.24
CA SER A 173 14.88 10.66 -0.15
C SER A 173 14.76 9.98 1.22
N GLY A 174 14.34 8.71 1.27
CA GLY A 174 14.19 7.95 2.52
C GLY A 174 12.94 8.28 3.34
N THR A 175 12.23 9.35 3.04
CA THR A 175 11.01 9.71 3.78
C THR A 175 9.80 8.93 3.29
N TYR A 176 8.97 8.46 4.23
CA TYR A 176 7.71 7.79 3.93
C TYR A 176 6.85 8.57 2.92
N LYS A 177 6.70 9.88 3.14
CA LYS A 177 5.91 10.76 2.26
C LYS A 177 6.41 10.77 0.82
N ASN A 178 7.74 10.77 0.63
CA ASN A 178 8.32 10.75 -0.71
C ASN A 178 8.11 9.40 -1.39
N ILE A 179 8.29 8.29 -0.66
CA ILE A 179 8.04 6.93 -1.16
C ILE A 179 6.61 6.79 -1.66
N MET A 180 5.64 7.22 -0.86
CA MET A 180 4.21 7.16 -1.23
C MET A 180 3.93 7.96 -2.50
N LYS A 181 4.50 9.16 -2.60
CA LYS A 181 4.35 10.04 -3.77
C LYS A 181 4.95 9.45 -5.05
N LEU A 182 6.16 8.89 -4.98
CA LEU A 182 6.83 8.32 -6.14
C LEU A 182 6.19 7.00 -6.58
N SER A 183 5.82 6.15 -5.64
CA SER A 183 5.13 4.88 -5.93
C SER A 183 3.72 5.09 -6.51
N GLU A 184 3.00 6.12 -6.02
CA GLU A 184 1.72 6.52 -6.59
C GLU A 184 1.86 7.02 -8.03
N TYR A 185 2.84 7.89 -8.28
CA TYR A 185 3.13 8.35 -9.63
C TYR A 185 3.47 7.17 -10.56
N ALA A 186 4.30 6.23 -10.11
CA ALA A 186 4.68 5.08 -10.91
C ALA A 186 3.48 4.16 -11.21
N LEU A 187 2.61 3.90 -10.23
CA LEU A 187 1.39 3.11 -10.43
C LEU A 187 0.43 3.82 -11.41
N ASN A 188 0.20 5.12 -11.23
CA ASN A 188 -0.68 5.88 -12.14
C ASN A 188 -0.11 5.89 -13.56
N THR A 189 1.21 6.03 -13.73
CA THR A 189 1.85 5.94 -15.04
C THR A 189 1.63 4.56 -15.67
N ALA A 190 1.73 3.46 -14.92
CA ALA A 190 1.40 2.13 -15.42
C ALA A 190 -0.06 2.03 -15.89
N LYS A 191 -1.01 2.61 -15.14
CA LYS A 191 -2.43 2.66 -15.51
C LYS A 191 -2.67 3.52 -16.76
N ASP A 192 -2.04 4.67 -16.86
CA ASP A 192 -2.16 5.60 -18.00
C ASP A 192 -1.56 5.01 -19.30
N LEU A 193 -0.52 4.22 -19.20
CA LEU A 193 0.10 3.51 -20.32
C LEU A 193 -0.71 2.30 -20.84
N GLY A 194 -1.90 2.05 -20.29
CA GLY A 194 -2.83 1.02 -20.75
C GLY A 194 -3.01 -0.15 -19.79
N LYS A 195 -2.71 0.06 -18.50
CA LYS A 195 -2.90 -0.92 -17.41
C LYS A 195 -2.15 -2.23 -17.62
N ASN A 196 -2.37 -3.21 -16.73
CA ASN A 196 -1.86 -4.57 -16.84
C ASN A 196 -0.34 -4.64 -17.06
N ARG A 197 0.41 -3.81 -16.34
CA ARG A 197 1.88 -3.68 -16.45
C ARG A 197 2.52 -3.21 -15.17
N CYS A 198 3.82 -3.41 -15.09
CA CYS A 198 4.69 -2.78 -14.10
C CYS A 198 5.44 -1.62 -14.75
N TYR A 199 5.41 -0.45 -14.12
CA TYR A 199 6.21 0.71 -14.51
C TYR A 199 7.31 0.92 -13.46
N ILE A 200 8.56 1.00 -13.92
CA ILE A 200 9.70 1.35 -13.08
C ILE A 200 9.82 2.87 -13.03
N PHE A 201 9.84 3.44 -11.85
CA PHE A 201 9.99 4.87 -11.65
C PHE A 201 11.26 5.41 -12.29
N MET A 202 11.09 6.43 -13.16
CA MET A 202 12.16 7.17 -13.78
C MET A 202 12.07 8.65 -13.39
N LYS A 203 13.17 9.21 -12.88
CA LYS A 203 13.19 10.58 -12.41
C LYS A 203 12.91 11.59 -13.53
N GLU A 204 13.42 11.34 -14.70
CA GLU A 204 13.29 12.18 -15.90
C GLU A 204 11.82 12.30 -16.32
N ASP A 205 11.07 11.20 -16.27
CA ASP A 205 9.64 11.18 -16.59
C ASP A 205 8.85 11.94 -15.52
N TYR A 206 9.23 11.77 -14.27
CA TYR A 206 8.58 12.47 -13.16
C TYR A 206 8.84 13.98 -13.21
N ASP A 207 10.06 14.42 -13.50
CA ASP A 207 10.40 15.84 -13.68
C ASP A 207 9.61 16.45 -14.86
N SER A 208 9.46 15.70 -15.95
CA SER A 208 8.64 16.09 -17.10
C SER A 208 7.17 16.21 -16.74
N PHE A 209 6.63 15.28 -15.94
CA PHE A 209 5.27 15.32 -15.41
C PHE A 209 5.05 16.57 -14.52
N LEU A 210 5.98 16.85 -13.60
CA LEU A 210 5.90 18.03 -12.74
C LEU A 210 5.91 19.35 -13.56
N ARG A 211 6.76 19.38 -14.59
CA ARG A 211 6.84 20.54 -15.50
C ARG A 211 5.52 20.74 -16.26
N LYS A 212 4.94 19.68 -16.83
CA LYS A 212 3.61 19.76 -17.48
C LYS A 212 2.54 20.26 -16.52
N LYS A 213 2.51 19.74 -15.30
CA LYS A 213 1.55 20.17 -14.27
C LYS A 213 1.72 21.65 -13.89
N GLN A 214 2.96 22.12 -13.81
CA GLN A 214 3.26 23.53 -13.57
C GLN A 214 2.79 24.42 -14.72
N ILE A 215 3.09 24.06 -15.97
CA ILE A 215 2.66 24.77 -17.16
C ILE A 215 1.13 24.84 -17.21
N THR A 216 0.44 23.72 -17.02
CA THR A 216 -1.02 23.69 -17.01
C THR A 216 -1.60 24.63 -15.95
N ARG A 217 -1.01 24.65 -14.75
CA ARG A 217 -1.45 25.56 -13.67
C ARG A 217 -1.23 27.02 -14.03
N GLN A 218 -0.08 27.35 -14.65
CA GLN A 218 0.21 28.71 -15.10
C GLN A 218 -0.73 29.14 -16.23
N LEU A 219 -1.05 28.24 -17.17
CA LEU A 219 -2.03 28.51 -18.23
C LEU A 219 -3.41 28.80 -17.65
N HIS A 220 -3.90 27.98 -16.73
CA HIS A 220 -5.20 28.24 -16.08
C HIS A 220 -5.22 29.57 -15.32
N HIS A 221 -4.11 29.91 -14.63
CA HIS A 221 -4.00 31.19 -13.94
C HIS A 221 -4.08 32.35 -14.94
N ALA A 222 -3.29 32.29 -16.01
CA ALA A 222 -3.25 33.36 -17.01
C ALA A 222 -4.59 33.56 -17.73
N VAL A 223 -5.28 32.49 -18.12
CA VAL A 223 -6.63 32.56 -18.71
C VAL A 223 -7.62 33.29 -17.80
N ASN A 224 -7.58 33.02 -16.50
CA ASN A 224 -8.47 33.62 -15.52
C ASN A 224 -8.08 35.08 -15.16
N HIS A 225 -6.87 35.54 -15.57
CA HIS A 225 -6.33 36.88 -15.29
C HIS A 225 -6.05 37.66 -16.57
N GLY A 226 -6.88 37.50 -17.62
CA GLY A 226 -6.81 38.30 -18.82
C GLY A 226 -5.62 38.02 -19.74
N PHE A 227 -5.11 36.79 -19.70
CA PHE A 227 -3.96 36.31 -20.48
C PHE A 227 -2.64 37.01 -20.14
N GLU A 228 -2.49 37.46 -18.90
CA GLU A 228 -1.24 38.06 -18.43
C GLU A 228 -0.04 37.12 -18.68
N GLY A 229 1.03 37.66 -19.30
CA GLY A 229 2.24 36.88 -19.64
C GLY A 229 2.17 36.14 -20.98
N PHE A 230 1.09 36.34 -21.79
CA PHE A 230 1.00 35.78 -23.15
C PHE A 230 1.33 36.88 -24.18
N GLU A 231 2.12 36.52 -25.18
CA GLU A 231 2.39 37.32 -26.36
C GLU A 231 1.98 36.54 -27.60
N THR A 232 1.36 37.24 -28.56
CA THR A 232 0.94 36.65 -29.83
C THR A 232 1.96 36.99 -30.90
N TYR A 233 2.52 35.95 -31.51
CA TYR A 233 3.42 36.07 -32.65
C TYR A 233 2.74 35.55 -33.91
N TYR A 234 2.81 36.31 -35.00
CA TYR A 234 2.33 35.90 -36.31
C TYR A 234 3.53 35.44 -37.14
N GLN A 235 3.40 34.28 -37.77
CA GLN A 235 4.34 33.88 -38.81
C GLN A 235 3.91 34.49 -40.15
N PRO A 236 4.83 35.11 -40.90
CA PRO A 236 4.53 35.65 -42.24
C PRO A 236 4.27 34.56 -43.25
#